data_5ea03e7bc69c148126ee1c99a1be9dcf
#
_entry.id   5ea03e7bc69c148126ee1c99a1be9dcf
#
_cell.length_a   1.000
_cell.length_b   1.000
_cell.length_c   1.000
_cell.angle_alpha   90.00
_cell.angle_beta   90.00
_cell.angle_gamma   90.00
#
_symmetry.space_group_name_H-M   'P 1'
#
loop_
_entity.id
_entity.type
_entity.pdbx_description
1 polymer ?
#
loop_
_entity_poly.entity_id
_entity_poly.type
_entity_poly.pdbx_seq_one_letter_code
_entity_poly.pdbx_strand_id
1 'polypeptide(L)'
;MQEFFVDRDERGQRLDKYLRRRLPLAPSSFIYKMLRKKNITLQGKKADGSEKVETGDRVVLFLSDETIAKFSFPDEHMDTKNREREKEADTAYHRLTPLLGPSPVLYEDENILIIRKPKGILSQKAAPSDLSMNEWLRGYLQQKGETGNFSPAVCNRLDRNTGGILLCARSLQGSRDLSALIRDRKIIKTYTMAVHGSIGKPGRIDAGLVKDRTRNQVRTADGGGMRAVTVYRPIQTGRLATLTEADLITGRSHQLRVHMASIGHPIVGDPRYGDPALDRRLLSRFSRQGHSPVPSSFRGGQLLWCTSVTFPRVDDCVEMQGVLRPVAGRKFVSPAPEWWTDLCTNEAGGL
;
A
#
# COMPACT_ATOMS: atom_id res chain seq x y z
N MET A 1 -18.90 -36.01 -6.87
CA MET A 1 -19.69 -34.75 -6.90
C MET A 1 -19.25 -33.89 -5.75
N GLN A 2 -18.83 -32.65 -6.00
CA GLN A 2 -18.48 -31.70 -4.93
C GLN A 2 -19.38 -30.47 -4.99
N GLU A 3 -19.62 -29.92 -3.83
CA GLU A 3 -20.46 -28.74 -3.64
C GLU A 3 -19.68 -27.68 -2.84
N PHE A 4 -19.78 -26.44 -3.29
CA PHE A 4 -19.14 -25.29 -2.66
C PHE A 4 -20.17 -24.20 -2.42
N PHE A 5 -20.08 -23.55 -1.28
CA PHE A 5 -20.79 -22.32 -1.00
C PHE A 5 -19.83 -21.14 -1.12
N VAL A 6 -20.29 -20.09 -1.78
CA VAL A 6 -19.48 -18.89 -1.97
C VAL A 6 -19.41 -18.12 -0.66
N ASP A 7 -18.19 -17.93 -0.18
CA ASP A 7 -17.94 -17.15 1.02
C ASP A 7 -18.12 -15.64 0.77
N ARG A 8 -18.31 -14.89 1.85
CA ARG A 8 -18.41 -13.42 1.83
C ARG A 8 -17.23 -12.77 1.12
N ASP A 9 -16.02 -13.28 1.34
CA ASP A 9 -14.79 -12.75 0.76
C ASP A 9 -14.63 -13.04 -0.74
N GLU A 10 -15.43 -13.96 -1.27
CA GLU A 10 -15.42 -14.39 -2.67
C GLU A 10 -16.50 -13.69 -3.52
N ARG A 11 -17.36 -12.92 -2.87
CA ARG A 11 -18.47 -12.19 -3.50
C ARG A 11 -18.01 -11.30 -4.64
N GLY A 12 -18.85 -11.18 -5.68
CA GLY A 12 -18.67 -10.25 -6.79
C GLY A 12 -17.58 -10.63 -7.79
N GLN A 13 -16.89 -11.78 -7.62
CA GLN A 13 -16.01 -12.30 -8.67
C GLN A 13 -16.80 -13.03 -9.75
N ARG A 14 -16.22 -13.15 -10.92
CA ARG A 14 -16.81 -13.97 -11.99
C ARG A 14 -16.72 -15.46 -11.64
N LEU A 15 -17.74 -16.23 -11.99
CA LEU A 15 -17.79 -17.67 -11.75
C LEU A 15 -16.60 -18.42 -12.38
N ASP A 16 -16.13 -18.03 -13.58
CA ASP A 16 -14.96 -18.65 -14.20
C ASP A 16 -13.67 -18.45 -13.36
N LYS A 17 -13.51 -17.28 -12.70
CA LYS A 17 -12.39 -17.01 -11.81
C LYS A 17 -12.54 -17.77 -10.49
N TYR A 18 -13.74 -17.87 -9.96
CA TYR A 18 -14.05 -18.68 -8.79
C TYR A 18 -13.66 -20.15 -9.02
N LEU A 19 -14.09 -20.72 -10.15
CA LEU A 19 -13.80 -22.10 -10.51
C LEU A 19 -12.30 -22.38 -10.74
N ARG A 20 -11.55 -21.43 -11.30
CA ARG A 20 -10.08 -21.56 -11.43
C ARG A 20 -9.33 -21.64 -10.11
N ARG A 21 -9.89 -21.12 -9.04
CA ARG A 21 -9.30 -21.28 -7.69
C ARG A 21 -9.56 -22.68 -7.12
N ARG A 22 -10.73 -23.27 -7.43
CA ARG A 22 -11.10 -24.61 -7.01
C ARG A 22 -10.44 -25.70 -7.85
N LEU A 23 -10.22 -25.42 -9.12
CA LEU A 23 -9.58 -26.32 -10.09
C LEU A 23 -8.38 -25.60 -10.76
N PRO A 24 -7.29 -25.32 -10.03
CA PRO A 24 -6.19 -24.49 -10.50
C PRO A 24 -5.41 -25.09 -11.66
N LEU A 25 -5.40 -26.40 -11.81
CA LEU A 25 -4.73 -27.10 -12.90
C LEU A 25 -5.64 -27.31 -14.14
N ALA A 26 -6.92 -26.93 -14.06
CA ALA A 26 -7.85 -27.08 -15.17
C ALA A 26 -7.61 -26.00 -16.24
N PRO A 27 -7.43 -26.40 -17.53
CA PRO A 27 -7.42 -25.44 -18.62
C PRO A 27 -8.75 -24.68 -18.70
N SER A 28 -8.69 -23.41 -19.10
CA SER A 28 -9.92 -22.59 -19.27
C SER A 28 -10.95 -23.27 -20.17
N SER A 29 -10.49 -23.90 -21.26
CA SER A 29 -11.34 -24.65 -22.18
C SER A 29 -12.13 -25.78 -21.51
N PHE A 30 -11.52 -26.45 -20.52
CA PHE A 30 -12.19 -27.48 -19.73
C PHE A 30 -13.30 -26.88 -18.87
N ILE A 31 -13.03 -25.79 -18.12
CA ILE A 31 -14.02 -25.13 -17.27
C ILE A 31 -15.24 -24.71 -18.11
N TYR A 32 -15.03 -24.00 -19.21
CA TYR A 32 -16.12 -23.58 -20.09
C TYR A 32 -16.87 -24.76 -20.75
N LYS A 33 -16.18 -25.86 -21.06
CA LYS A 33 -16.82 -27.08 -21.55
C LYS A 33 -17.75 -27.70 -20.49
N MET A 34 -17.33 -27.71 -19.23
CA MET A 34 -18.12 -28.27 -18.12
C MET A 34 -19.34 -27.39 -17.80
N LEU A 35 -19.20 -26.07 -17.83
CA LEU A 35 -20.31 -25.13 -17.71
C LEU A 35 -21.35 -25.34 -18.82
N ARG A 36 -20.92 -25.40 -20.09
CA ARG A 36 -21.81 -25.64 -21.24
C ARG A 36 -22.57 -26.97 -21.14
N LYS A 37 -21.91 -28.00 -20.61
CA LYS A 37 -22.51 -29.34 -20.45
C LYS A 37 -23.40 -29.45 -19.20
N LYS A 38 -23.53 -28.37 -18.40
CA LYS A 38 -24.22 -28.39 -17.11
C LYS A 38 -23.58 -29.32 -16.07
N ASN A 39 -22.32 -29.72 -16.27
CA ASN A 39 -21.53 -30.47 -15.31
C ASN A 39 -20.99 -29.58 -14.17
N ILE A 40 -21.07 -28.26 -14.34
CA ILE A 40 -20.88 -27.25 -13.31
C ILE A 40 -22.10 -26.35 -13.34
N THR A 41 -22.71 -26.12 -12.17
CA THR A 41 -23.92 -25.30 -12.04
C THR A 41 -23.75 -24.25 -10.96
N LEU A 42 -24.41 -23.10 -11.15
CA LEU A 42 -24.57 -22.06 -10.15
C LEU A 42 -26.04 -22.02 -9.72
N GLN A 43 -26.32 -22.18 -8.42
CA GLN A 43 -27.69 -22.23 -7.88
C GLN A 43 -28.57 -23.27 -8.62
N GLY A 44 -27.98 -24.43 -8.98
CA GLY A 44 -28.65 -25.48 -9.74
C GLY A 44 -28.96 -25.12 -11.21
N LYS A 45 -28.62 -23.95 -11.68
CA LYS A 45 -28.84 -23.48 -13.06
C LYS A 45 -27.58 -23.61 -13.89
N LYS A 46 -27.78 -23.72 -15.22
CA LYS A 46 -26.68 -23.63 -16.18
C LYS A 46 -26.08 -22.23 -16.14
N ALA A 47 -24.73 -22.17 -16.19
CA ALA A 47 -23.97 -20.94 -16.19
C ALA A 47 -22.97 -20.91 -17.36
N ASP A 48 -22.51 -19.75 -17.75
CA ASP A 48 -21.51 -19.55 -18.80
C ASP A 48 -20.13 -19.12 -18.29
N GLY A 49 -20.04 -18.79 -16.99
CA GLY A 49 -18.81 -18.36 -16.31
C GLY A 49 -18.63 -16.85 -16.20
N SER A 50 -19.50 -16.06 -16.83
CA SER A 50 -19.47 -14.59 -16.75
C SER A 50 -20.24 -14.07 -15.53
N GLU A 51 -21.11 -14.89 -14.94
CA GLU A 51 -21.93 -14.53 -13.81
C GLU A 51 -21.07 -14.10 -12.61
N LYS A 52 -21.51 -13.07 -11.90
CA LYS A 52 -20.91 -12.68 -10.63
C LYS A 52 -21.53 -13.53 -9.52
N VAL A 53 -20.68 -14.20 -8.75
CA VAL A 53 -21.13 -14.98 -7.60
C VAL A 53 -21.42 -14.08 -6.40
N GLU A 54 -22.47 -14.43 -5.65
CA GLU A 54 -22.88 -13.74 -4.43
C GLU A 54 -22.63 -14.65 -3.20
N THR A 55 -22.54 -14.04 -2.01
CA THR A 55 -22.37 -14.77 -0.75
C THR A 55 -23.51 -15.77 -0.55
N GLY A 56 -23.16 -17.02 -0.26
CA GLY A 56 -24.13 -18.10 -0.09
C GLY A 56 -24.54 -18.80 -1.40
N ASP A 57 -24.05 -18.34 -2.54
CA ASP A 57 -24.29 -19.05 -3.81
C ASP A 57 -23.73 -20.46 -3.76
N ARG A 58 -24.57 -21.39 -4.22
CA ARG A 58 -24.25 -22.83 -4.30
C ARG A 58 -23.67 -23.15 -5.67
N VAL A 59 -22.42 -23.59 -5.69
CA VAL A 59 -21.72 -24.05 -6.89
C VAL A 59 -21.52 -25.56 -6.80
N VAL A 60 -22.10 -26.31 -7.75
CA VAL A 60 -22.01 -27.78 -7.76
C VAL A 60 -21.20 -28.25 -8.96
N LEU A 61 -20.22 -29.11 -8.70
CA LEU A 61 -19.40 -29.80 -9.70
C LEU A 61 -19.85 -31.27 -9.83
N PHE A 62 -20.56 -31.60 -10.89
CA PHE A 62 -20.93 -32.97 -11.26
C PHE A 62 -19.77 -33.61 -12.05
N LEU A 63 -18.63 -33.76 -11.37
CA LEU A 63 -17.40 -34.37 -11.89
C LEU A 63 -17.03 -35.57 -11.02
N SER A 64 -16.32 -36.54 -11.61
CA SER A 64 -15.77 -37.65 -10.83
C SER A 64 -14.67 -37.13 -9.90
N ASP A 65 -14.46 -37.82 -8.77
CA ASP A 65 -13.44 -37.46 -7.80
C ASP A 65 -12.04 -37.53 -8.39
N GLU A 66 -11.79 -38.46 -9.33
CA GLU A 66 -10.55 -38.53 -10.12
C GLU A 66 -10.32 -37.27 -10.98
N THR A 67 -11.40 -36.77 -11.63
CA THR A 67 -11.31 -35.54 -12.44
C THR A 67 -11.04 -34.32 -11.56
N ILE A 68 -11.66 -34.26 -10.40
CA ILE A 68 -11.44 -33.17 -9.46
C ILE A 68 -10.01 -33.24 -8.93
N ALA A 69 -9.55 -34.40 -8.47
CA ALA A 69 -8.18 -34.61 -7.99
C ALA A 69 -7.14 -34.27 -9.06
N LYS A 70 -7.38 -34.62 -10.33
CA LYS A 70 -6.49 -34.29 -11.46
C LYS A 70 -6.32 -32.80 -11.67
N PHE A 71 -7.35 -32.02 -11.41
CA PHE A 71 -7.35 -30.56 -11.64
C PHE A 71 -7.23 -29.73 -10.37
N SER A 72 -7.23 -30.36 -9.21
CA SER A 72 -6.87 -29.74 -7.92
C SER A 72 -5.35 -29.89 -7.69
N PHE A 73 -4.75 -28.96 -6.94
CA PHE A 73 -3.44 -29.29 -6.40
C PHE A 73 -3.58 -30.47 -5.43
N PRO A 74 -2.60 -31.37 -5.34
CA PRO A 74 -2.56 -32.34 -4.24
C PRO A 74 -2.68 -31.59 -2.91
N ASP A 75 -3.56 -32.06 -2.03
CA ASP A 75 -3.82 -31.39 -0.73
C ASP A 75 -2.53 -31.11 0.06
N GLU A 76 -1.55 -31.99 -0.03
CA GLU A 76 -0.23 -31.84 0.61
C GLU A 76 0.54 -30.60 0.12
N HIS A 77 0.45 -30.20 -1.17
CA HIS A 77 1.15 -29.03 -1.70
C HIS A 77 0.42 -27.71 -1.37
N MET A 78 -0.90 -27.73 -1.32
CA MET A 78 -1.67 -26.56 -0.87
C MET A 78 -1.49 -26.34 0.62
N ASP A 79 -1.52 -27.37 1.41
CA ASP A 79 -1.31 -27.33 2.85
C ASP A 79 0.11 -26.83 3.21
N THR A 80 1.13 -27.28 2.50
CA THR A 80 2.51 -26.86 2.77
C THR A 80 2.72 -25.37 2.48
N LYS A 81 2.27 -24.89 1.32
CA LYS A 81 2.37 -23.45 0.97
C LYS A 81 1.52 -22.56 1.88
N ASN A 82 0.35 -23.02 2.28
CA ASN A 82 -0.48 -22.28 3.21
C ASN A 82 0.16 -22.20 4.59
N ARG A 83 0.64 -23.33 5.11
CA ARG A 83 1.38 -23.39 6.38
C ARG A 83 2.66 -22.53 6.38
N GLU A 84 3.40 -22.49 5.26
CA GLU A 84 4.55 -21.60 5.11
C GLU A 84 4.12 -20.13 5.16
N ARG A 85 3.07 -19.75 4.44
CA ARG A 85 2.52 -18.38 4.46
C ARG A 85 2.00 -17.98 5.84
N GLU A 86 1.34 -18.88 6.54
CA GLU A 86 0.87 -18.66 7.91
C GLU A 86 2.02 -18.46 8.89
N LYS A 87 3.07 -19.27 8.80
CA LYS A 87 4.30 -19.10 9.59
C LYS A 87 5.02 -17.78 9.28
N GLU A 88 5.09 -17.40 8.00
CA GLU A 88 5.66 -16.11 7.61
C GLU A 88 4.84 -14.94 8.16
N ALA A 89 3.51 -15.03 8.11
CA ALA A 89 2.60 -14.03 8.63
C ALA A 89 2.72 -13.90 10.16
N ASP A 90 2.75 -15.00 10.87
CA ASP A 90 2.96 -15.04 12.32
C ASP A 90 4.33 -14.44 12.70
N THR A 91 5.39 -14.84 12.01
CA THR A 91 6.75 -14.28 12.20
C THR A 91 6.76 -12.77 11.97
N ALA A 92 6.12 -12.31 10.89
CA ALA A 92 6.04 -10.89 10.58
C ALA A 92 5.26 -10.11 11.64
N TYR A 93 4.14 -10.66 12.13
CA TYR A 93 3.36 -10.07 13.18
C TYR A 93 4.19 -9.86 14.45
N HIS A 94 4.82 -10.91 14.97
CA HIS A 94 5.59 -10.83 16.20
C HIS A 94 6.84 -9.93 16.09
N ARG A 95 7.53 -9.96 14.96
CA ARG A 95 8.76 -9.16 14.76
C ARG A 95 8.49 -7.70 14.44
N LEU A 96 7.41 -7.38 13.74
CA LEU A 96 7.15 -6.02 13.31
C LEU A 96 6.26 -5.24 14.29
N THR A 97 5.33 -5.90 15.02
CA THR A 97 4.43 -5.22 15.95
C THR A 97 5.16 -4.31 16.96
N PRO A 98 6.27 -4.72 17.59
CA PRO A 98 7.01 -3.82 18.51
C PRO A 98 7.55 -2.56 17.82
N LEU A 99 7.79 -2.61 16.50
CA LEU A 99 8.32 -1.51 15.71
C LEU A 99 7.24 -0.54 15.22
N LEU A 100 5.97 -0.94 15.24
CA LEU A 100 4.86 -0.12 14.76
C LEU A 100 4.45 0.98 15.75
N GLY A 101 4.90 0.88 16.98
CA GLY A 101 4.49 1.78 18.06
C GLY A 101 3.05 1.56 18.53
N PRO A 102 2.56 2.36 19.45
CA PRO A 102 1.21 2.24 19.97
C PRO A 102 0.18 2.58 18.89
N SER A 103 -0.92 1.85 18.88
CA SER A 103 -2.08 2.09 18.01
C SER A 103 -1.74 2.27 16.52
N PRO A 104 -1.16 1.24 15.87
CA PRO A 104 -0.81 1.36 14.46
C PRO A 104 -2.04 1.39 13.53
N VAL A 105 -3.20 0.95 14.00
CA VAL A 105 -4.46 0.91 13.26
C VAL A 105 -5.18 2.24 13.44
N LEU A 106 -5.46 2.93 12.33
CA LEU A 106 -6.19 4.20 12.28
C LEU A 106 -7.68 4.01 11.99
N TYR A 107 -8.01 2.94 11.28
CA TYR A 107 -9.38 2.54 10.96
C TYR A 107 -9.42 1.08 10.56
N GLU A 108 -10.49 0.41 10.94
CA GLU A 108 -10.73 -0.98 10.59
C GLU A 108 -12.23 -1.23 10.45
N ASP A 109 -12.61 -1.91 9.37
CA ASP A 109 -13.90 -2.53 9.18
C ASP A 109 -13.72 -3.90 8.48
N GLU A 110 -14.81 -4.53 8.09
CA GLU A 110 -14.81 -5.84 7.45
C GLU A 110 -14.15 -5.85 6.06
N ASN A 111 -13.99 -4.70 5.42
CA ASN A 111 -13.53 -4.57 4.03
C ASN A 111 -12.14 -3.97 3.90
N ILE A 112 -11.79 -3.05 4.78
CA ILE A 112 -10.53 -2.32 4.72
C ILE A 112 -9.89 -2.14 6.09
N LEU A 113 -8.58 -1.94 6.07
CA LEU A 113 -7.77 -1.55 7.22
C LEU A 113 -6.88 -0.37 6.81
N ILE A 114 -6.84 0.68 7.62
CA ILE A 114 -5.95 1.83 7.43
C ILE A 114 -4.93 1.82 8.56
N ILE A 115 -3.64 1.75 8.22
CA ILE A 115 -2.58 1.56 9.19
C ILE A 115 -1.48 2.61 9.05
N ARG A 116 -0.76 2.85 10.15
CA ARG A 116 0.44 3.67 10.17
C ARG A 116 1.67 2.77 10.03
N LYS A 117 2.40 2.91 8.93
CA LYS A 117 3.68 2.24 8.71
C LYS A 117 4.83 3.10 9.23
N PRO A 118 5.72 2.61 10.08
CA PRO A 118 6.94 3.32 10.44
C PRO A 118 7.95 3.32 9.27
N LYS A 119 9.00 4.13 9.40
CA LYS A 119 10.18 4.08 8.53
C LYS A 119 10.94 2.75 8.73
N GLY A 120 11.71 2.34 7.73
CA GLY A 120 12.56 1.15 7.78
C GLY A 120 11.87 -0.16 7.36
N ILE A 121 10.53 -0.21 7.37
CA ILE A 121 9.76 -1.41 7.01
C ILE A 121 9.25 -1.31 5.56
N LEU A 122 9.30 -2.41 4.83
CA LEU A 122 8.75 -2.52 3.48
C LEU A 122 7.21 -2.58 3.51
N SER A 123 6.54 -1.97 2.53
CA SER A 123 5.10 -2.18 2.31
C SER A 123 4.80 -3.58 1.80
N GLN A 124 5.62 -4.08 0.90
CA GLN A 124 5.58 -5.42 0.31
C GLN A 124 7.00 -5.95 0.17
N LYS A 125 7.19 -7.26 0.23
CA LYS A 125 8.50 -7.91 0.04
C LYS A 125 9.16 -7.47 -1.27
N ALA A 126 10.45 -7.24 -1.23
CA ALA A 126 11.32 -7.05 -2.40
C ALA A 126 12.10 -8.34 -2.71
N ALA A 127 12.42 -9.12 -1.68
CA ALA A 127 13.02 -10.44 -1.76
C ALA A 127 12.23 -11.44 -0.89
N PRO A 128 12.30 -12.75 -1.15
CA PRO A 128 11.57 -13.77 -0.40
C PRO A 128 11.83 -13.73 1.12
N SER A 129 13.03 -13.42 1.54
CA SER A 129 13.44 -13.33 2.95
C SER A 129 13.01 -12.06 3.67
N ASP A 130 12.49 -11.05 2.93
CA ASP A 130 12.08 -9.79 3.55
C ASP A 130 10.81 -9.99 4.40
N LEU A 131 10.71 -9.21 5.49
CA LEU A 131 9.47 -8.97 6.19
C LEU A 131 8.85 -7.67 5.71
N SER A 132 7.53 -7.65 5.55
CA SER A 132 6.83 -6.45 5.11
C SER A 132 5.48 -6.26 5.79
N MET A 133 4.89 -5.07 5.61
CA MET A 133 3.56 -4.77 6.15
C MET A 133 2.47 -5.69 5.57
N ASN A 134 2.70 -6.26 4.40
CA ASN A 134 1.76 -7.19 3.78
C ASN A 134 1.69 -8.52 4.55
N GLU A 135 2.82 -9.07 4.99
CA GLU A 135 2.87 -10.27 5.84
C GLU A 135 2.37 -9.93 7.25
N TRP A 136 2.75 -8.77 7.81
CA TRP A 136 2.24 -8.30 9.09
C TRP A 136 0.71 -8.22 9.10
N LEU A 137 0.11 -7.66 8.05
CA LEU A 137 -1.35 -7.55 7.91
C LEU A 137 -2.02 -8.93 8.01
N ARG A 138 -1.47 -9.93 7.34
CA ARG A 138 -1.99 -11.30 7.40
C ARG A 138 -1.88 -11.87 8.81
N GLY A 139 -0.72 -11.71 9.45
CA GLY A 139 -0.52 -12.16 10.84
C GLY A 139 -1.43 -11.44 11.83
N TYR A 140 -1.65 -10.14 11.65
CA TYR A 140 -2.58 -9.35 12.46
C TYR A 140 -4.01 -9.91 12.41
N LEU A 141 -4.51 -10.23 11.22
CA LEU A 141 -5.85 -10.80 11.06
C LEU A 141 -5.92 -12.26 11.54
N GLN A 142 -4.84 -13.03 11.35
CA GLN A 142 -4.73 -14.40 11.88
C GLN A 142 -4.79 -14.41 13.42
N GLN A 143 -4.13 -13.47 14.11
CA GLN A 143 -4.22 -13.34 15.57
C GLN A 143 -5.64 -12.97 16.06
N LYS A 144 -6.45 -12.36 15.20
CA LYS A 144 -7.87 -12.10 15.46
C LYS A 144 -8.79 -13.29 15.17
N GLY A 145 -8.25 -14.42 14.71
CA GLY A 145 -9.04 -15.57 14.29
C GLY A 145 -9.74 -15.39 12.95
N GLU A 146 -9.36 -14.39 12.18
CA GLU A 146 -9.95 -14.11 10.86
C GLU A 146 -9.19 -14.88 9.78
N THR A 147 -9.66 -16.07 9.49
CA THR A 147 -9.16 -16.94 8.43
C THR A 147 -10.20 -17.03 7.32
N GLY A 148 -10.09 -16.17 6.31
CA GLY A 148 -10.98 -16.18 5.14
C GLY A 148 -10.27 -16.68 3.87
N ASN A 149 -11.04 -16.94 2.83
CA ASN A 149 -10.51 -17.34 1.51
C ASN A 149 -9.85 -16.16 0.75
N PHE A 150 -10.04 -14.93 1.20
CA PHE A 150 -9.37 -13.76 0.64
C PHE A 150 -8.01 -13.54 1.33
N SER A 151 -6.95 -13.39 0.56
CA SER A 151 -5.65 -13.02 1.10
C SER A 151 -5.57 -11.49 1.24
N PRO A 152 -5.58 -10.96 2.48
CA PRO A 152 -5.47 -9.52 2.72
C PRO A 152 -4.20 -8.93 2.11
N ALA A 153 -4.30 -7.70 1.60
CA ALA A 153 -3.19 -7.08 0.90
C ALA A 153 -3.14 -5.56 1.09
N VAL A 154 -1.91 -5.04 1.07
CA VAL A 154 -1.64 -3.61 1.02
C VAL A 154 -1.96 -3.08 -0.37
N CYS A 155 -2.82 -2.05 -0.47
CA CYS A 155 -3.30 -1.49 -1.74
C CYS A 155 -2.46 -0.33 -2.27
N ASN A 156 -1.77 0.43 -1.39
CA ASN A 156 -0.81 1.46 -1.81
C ASN A 156 0.60 1.12 -1.28
N ARG A 157 1.61 1.73 -1.87
CA ARG A 157 3.00 1.49 -1.46
C ARG A 157 3.64 2.78 -0.96
N LEU A 158 4.40 2.66 0.11
CA LEU A 158 5.38 3.62 0.57
C LEU A 158 6.77 2.98 0.44
N ASP A 159 7.78 3.78 0.14
CA ASP A 159 9.17 3.30 0.13
C ASP A 159 9.54 2.74 1.52
N ARG A 160 10.59 1.90 1.60
CA ARG A 160 11.06 1.33 2.89
C ARG A 160 11.20 2.41 3.97
N ASN A 161 11.87 3.50 3.63
CA ASN A 161 12.16 4.59 4.57
C ASN A 161 11.15 5.74 4.53
N THR A 162 10.01 5.58 3.87
CA THR A 162 8.87 6.50 3.96
C THR A 162 7.89 5.94 4.99
N GLY A 163 7.53 6.75 5.98
CA GLY A 163 6.51 6.41 6.96
C GLY A 163 5.13 6.94 6.59
N GLY A 164 4.12 6.64 7.41
CA GLY A 164 2.77 7.18 7.27
C GLY A 164 1.72 6.16 6.84
N ILE A 165 0.65 6.61 6.21
CA ILE A 165 -0.58 5.87 6.01
C ILE A 165 -0.48 4.84 4.89
N LEU A 166 -0.81 3.60 5.20
CA LEU A 166 -1.07 2.52 4.25
C LEU A 166 -2.56 2.16 4.26
N LEU A 167 -3.10 1.94 3.07
CA LEU A 167 -4.43 1.42 2.82
C LEU A 167 -4.34 -0.06 2.52
N CYS A 168 -5.12 -0.87 3.22
CA CYS A 168 -5.11 -2.31 3.11
C CYS A 168 -6.52 -2.83 2.86
N ALA A 169 -6.64 -3.87 2.05
CA ALA A 169 -7.90 -4.57 1.82
C ALA A 169 -7.97 -5.83 2.69
N ARG A 170 -9.16 -6.07 3.25
CA ARG A 170 -9.53 -7.28 4.00
C ARG A 170 -10.51 -8.15 3.23
N SER A 171 -11.23 -7.60 2.25
CA SER A 171 -12.15 -8.33 1.38
C SER A 171 -11.79 -8.13 -0.09
N LEU A 172 -12.27 -9.03 -0.95
CA LEU A 172 -12.07 -8.93 -2.39
C LEU A 172 -12.71 -7.66 -2.96
N GLN A 173 -13.93 -7.30 -2.49
CA GLN A 173 -14.59 -6.08 -2.94
C GLN A 173 -13.85 -4.84 -2.45
N GLY A 174 -13.43 -4.81 -1.18
CA GLY A 174 -12.58 -3.72 -0.65
C GLY A 174 -11.30 -3.54 -1.45
N SER A 175 -10.66 -4.66 -1.86
CA SER A 175 -9.45 -4.62 -2.70
C SER A 175 -9.71 -4.02 -4.08
N ARG A 176 -10.84 -4.36 -4.71
CA ARG A 176 -11.22 -3.83 -6.02
C ARG A 176 -11.49 -2.34 -5.96
N ASP A 177 -12.31 -1.92 -5.00
CA ASP A 177 -12.75 -0.55 -4.86
C ASP A 177 -11.57 0.36 -4.46
N LEU A 178 -10.74 -0.03 -3.47
CA LEU A 178 -9.54 0.70 -3.13
C LEU A 178 -8.56 0.79 -4.31
N SER A 179 -8.37 -0.30 -5.05
CA SER A 179 -7.48 -0.32 -6.22
C SER A 179 -7.99 0.59 -7.33
N ALA A 180 -9.31 0.63 -7.56
CA ALA A 180 -9.94 1.54 -8.51
C ALA A 180 -9.73 3.00 -8.10
N LEU A 181 -10.05 3.37 -6.86
CA LEU A 181 -9.88 4.72 -6.33
C LEU A 181 -8.41 5.19 -6.41
N ILE A 182 -7.46 4.31 -6.11
CA ILE A 182 -6.02 4.62 -6.17
C ILE A 182 -5.56 4.79 -7.62
N ARG A 183 -5.96 3.91 -8.53
CA ARG A 183 -5.65 3.98 -9.97
C ARG A 183 -6.20 5.25 -10.59
N ASP A 184 -7.45 5.58 -10.27
CA ASP A 184 -8.19 6.69 -10.83
C ASP A 184 -7.91 8.01 -10.08
N ARG A 185 -6.99 7.96 -9.09
CA ARG A 185 -6.49 9.12 -8.31
C ARG A 185 -7.59 9.86 -7.55
N LYS A 186 -8.62 9.16 -7.14
CA LYS A 186 -9.72 9.71 -6.36
C LYS A 186 -9.36 9.90 -4.89
N ILE A 187 -8.40 9.15 -4.37
CA ILE A 187 -7.87 9.30 -3.01
C ILE A 187 -6.75 10.35 -3.01
N ILE A 188 -6.97 11.44 -2.29
CA ILE A 188 -5.96 12.48 -2.09
C ILE A 188 -4.98 12.02 -1.01
N LYS A 189 -3.68 12.06 -1.31
CA LYS A 189 -2.60 11.73 -0.39
C LYS A 189 -1.70 12.92 -0.20
N THR A 190 -1.59 13.37 1.05
CA THR A 190 -0.72 14.49 1.43
C THR A 190 0.49 13.94 2.18
N TYR A 191 1.64 14.48 1.86
CA TYR A 191 2.91 14.09 2.46
C TYR A 191 3.55 15.29 3.15
N THR A 192 4.18 15.05 4.29
CA THR A 192 5.09 16.00 4.94
C THR A 192 6.52 15.52 4.76
N MET A 193 7.42 16.44 4.47
CA MET A 193 8.85 16.16 4.30
C MET A 193 9.69 17.33 4.79
N ALA A 194 10.87 17.02 5.33
CA ALA A 194 11.90 18.01 5.58
C ALA A 194 12.85 18.01 4.36
N VAL A 195 13.04 19.17 3.76
CA VAL A 195 13.92 19.36 2.58
C VAL A 195 15.04 20.32 2.90
N HIS A 196 16.19 20.18 2.26
CA HIS A 196 17.31 21.09 2.42
C HIS A 196 17.03 22.46 1.79
N GLY A 197 17.55 23.50 2.43
CA GLY A 197 17.44 24.88 1.99
C GLY A 197 16.12 25.56 2.34
N SER A 198 16.01 26.80 1.95
CA SER A 198 14.88 27.69 2.26
C SER A 198 13.89 27.72 1.10
N ILE A 199 12.67 27.26 1.32
CA ILE A 199 11.54 27.39 0.39
C ILE A 199 10.56 28.41 0.96
N GLY A 200 10.46 29.57 0.32
CA GLY A 200 9.61 30.67 0.80
C GLY A 200 8.21 30.71 0.18
N LYS A 201 7.95 29.96 -0.90
CA LYS A 201 6.67 30.03 -1.65
C LYS A 201 6.21 28.63 -2.08
N PRO A 202 4.89 28.41 -2.17
CA PRO A 202 4.35 27.21 -2.80
C PRO A 202 4.80 27.08 -4.26
N GLY A 203 4.86 25.84 -4.74
CA GLY A 203 5.24 25.56 -6.11
C GLY A 203 4.61 24.29 -6.67
N ARG A 204 4.80 24.13 -7.98
CA ARG A 204 4.35 22.98 -8.76
C ARG A 204 5.52 22.46 -9.60
N ILE A 205 5.74 21.15 -9.54
CA ILE A 205 6.70 20.46 -10.39
C ILE A 205 5.91 19.55 -11.33
N ASP A 206 6.06 19.76 -12.64
CA ASP A 206 5.43 18.94 -13.68
C ASP A 206 6.55 18.46 -14.61
N ALA A 207 7.09 17.28 -14.33
CA ALA A 207 8.23 16.74 -15.06
C ALA A 207 8.03 15.25 -15.35
N GLY A 208 8.53 14.78 -16.49
CA GLY A 208 8.57 13.36 -16.81
C GLY A 208 9.56 12.62 -15.93
N LEU A 209 9.20 11.39 -15.49
CA LEU A 209 10.10 10.52 -14.75
C LEU A 209 10.45 9.28 -15.56
N VAL A 210 11.75 8.99 -15.66
CA VAL A 210 12.29 7.78 -16.30
C VAL A 210 12.98 6.93 -15.25
N LYS A 211 12.65 5.62 -15.24
CA LYS A 211 13.26 4.65 -14.34
C LYS A 211 14.45 3.99 -15.03
N ASP A 212 15.65 4.19 -14.48
CA ASP A 212 16.81 3.36 -14.77
C ASP A 212 16.66 2.03 -14.03
N ARG A 213 16.41 0.95 -14.79
CA ARG A 213 16.19 -0.39 -14.22
C ARG A 213 17.48 -1.02 -13.69
N THR A 214 18.63 -0.66 -14.26
CA THR A 214 19.92 -1.22 -13.87
C THR A 214 20.39 -0.67 -12.53
N ARG A 215 20.22 0.64 -12.32
CA ARG A 215 20.60 1.33 -11.09
C ARG A 215 19.44 1.42 -10.08
N ASN A 216 18.26 0.94 -10.45
CA ASN A 216 17.01 1.11 -9.68
C ASN A 216 16.80 2.57 -9.24
N GLN A 217 17.16 3.53 -10.09
CA GLN A 217 17.02 4.96 -9.87
C GLN A 217 15.95 5.54 -10.78
N VAL A 218 15.39 6.67 -10.36
CA VAL A 218 14.46 7.48 -11.16
C VAL A 218 15.10 8.84 -11.35
N ARG A 219 14.96 9.43 -12.54
CA ARG A 219 15.44 10.78 -12.84
C ARG A 219 14.36 11.57 -13.58
N THR A 220 14.42 12.89 -13.52
CA THR A 220 13.63 13.73 -14.40
C THR A 220 14.15 13.59 -15.84
N ALA A 221 13.24 13.70 -16.80
CA ALA A 221 13.58 13.67 -18.22
C ALA A 221 13.04 14.94 -18.90
N ASP A 222 13.94 15.62 -19.61
CA ASP A 222 13.57 16.72 -20.50
C ASP A 222 13.03 16.12 -21.80
N GLY A 223 11.70 16.12 -21.93
CA GLY A 223 11.01 15.55 -23.10
C GLY A 223 10.98 14.02 -23.09
N GLY A 224 10.01 13.43 -22.38
CA GLY A 224 9.77 11.99 -22.32
C GLY A 224 9.52 11.47 -20.91
N GLY A 225 9.40 10.12 -20.78
CA GLY A 225 9.11 9.49 -19.50
C GLY A 225 7.63 9.56 -19.09
N MET A 226 7.33 9.00 -17.93
CA MET A 226 5.98 9.06 -17.37
C MET A 226 5.74 10.39 -16.69
N ARG A 227 4.75 11.14 -17.16
CA ARG A 227 4.36 12.42 -16.54
C ARG A 227 4.14 12.24 -15.04
N ALA A 228 4.77 13.13 -14.26
CA ALA A 228 4.66 13.21 -12.82
C ALA A 228 4.40 14.67 -12.40
N VAL A 229 3.45 14.85 -11.48
CA VAL A 229 3.03 16.18 -11.02
C VAL A 229 2.95 16.17 -9.50
N THR A 230 3.71 17.11 -8.89
CA THR A 230 3.74 17.39 -7.45
C THR A 230 3.38 18.83 -7.21
N VAL A 231 2.48 19.10 -6.28
CA VAL A 231 2.22 20.44 -5.74
C VAL A 231 2.76 20.46 -4.32
N TYR A 232 3.53 21.48 -3.97
CA TYR A 232 4.12 21.60 -2.65
C TYR A 232 3.92 22.98 -2.06
N ARG A 233 3.90 23.05 -0.72
CA ARG A 233 3.81 24.29 0.05
C ARG A 233 4.69 24.21 1.29
N PRO A 234 5.46 25.25 1.61
CA PRO A 234 6.21 25.30 2.86
C PRO A 234 5.23 25.42 4.03
N ILE A 235 5.45 24.65 5.10
CA ILE A 235 4.76 24.77 6.38
C ILE A 235 5.58 25.67 7.30
N GLN A 236 6.90 25.44 7.32
CA GLN A 236 7.85 26.17 8.13
C GLN A 236 9.18 26.27 7.42
N THR A 237 9.60 27.50 7.18
CA THR A 237 10.80 27.80 6.41
C THR A 237 11.94 28.17 7.36
N GLY A 238 12.99 27.36 7.35
CA GLY A 238 14.27 27.68 7.97
C GLY A 238 15.36 27.94 6.93
N ARG A 239 16.54 28.34 7.39
CA ARG A 239 17.68 28.66 6.52
C ARG A 239 18.35 27.41 5.93
N LEU A 240 18.49 26.34 6.71
CA LEU A 240 19.14 25.10 6.30
C LEU A 240 18.14 24.02 5.85
N ALA A 241 16.90 24.08 6.35
CA ALA A 241 15.86 23.13 6.00
C ALA A 241 14.49 23.79 6.05
N THR A 242 13.57 23.27 5.26
CA THR A 242 12.15 23.66 5.21
C THR A 242 11.29 22.45 5.46
N LEU A 243 10.35 22.55 6.40
CA LEU A 243 9.26 21.58 6.52
C LEU A 243 8.22 21.90 5.45
N THR A 244 7.96 20.94 4.59
CA THR A 244 7.16 21.13 3.37
C THR A 244 6.06 20.09 3.33
N GLU A 245 4.86 20.50 2.95
CA GLU A 245 3.75 19.63 2.62
C GLU A 245 3.65 19.49 1.10
N ALA A 246 3.30 18.29 0.63
CA ALA A 246 3.11 18.04 -0.79
C ALA A 246 1.93 17.12 -1.09
N ASP A 247 1.20 17.46 -2.14
CA ASP A 247 0.13 16.64 -2.70
C ASP A 247 0.62 15.95 -3.97
N LEU A 248 0.43 14.64 -4.03
CA LEU A 248 0.74 13.84 -5.21
C LEU A 248 -0.44 13.82 -6.17
N ILE A 249 -0.38 14.60 -7.24
CA ILE A 249 -1.36 14.53 -8.34
C ILE A 249 -1.14 13.24 -9.14
N THR A 250 0.09 12.76 -9.20
CA THR A 250 0.47 11.46 -9.76
C THR A 250 1.21 10.66 -8.70
N GLY A 251 1.25 9.32 -8.81
CA GLY A 251 1.93 8.44 -7.85
C GLY A 251 3.01 7.59 -8.49
N ARG A 252 4.11 8.20 -8.94
CA ARG A 252 5.24 7.48 -9.54
C ARG A 252 6.26 7.06 -8.47
N SER A 253 7.03 6.01 -8.75
CA SER A 253 8.11 5.57 -7.85
C SER A 253 9.06 6.71 -7.56
N HIS A 254 9.39 6.93 -6.28
CA HIS A 254 10.32 7.95 -5.77
C HIS A 254 9.96 9.40 -6.19
N GLN A 255 8.72 9.67 -6.63
CA GLN A 255 8.35 10.94 -7.25
C GLN A 255 8.75 12.16 -6.40
N LEU A 256 8.30 12.26 -5.15
CA LEU A 256 8.64 13.39 -4.28
C LEU A 256 10.14 13.54 -4.10
N ARG A 257 10.85 12.45 -3.95
CA ARG A 257 12.30 12.42 -3.72
C ARG A 257 13.06 13.01 -4.92
N VAL A 258 12.71 12.57 -6.13
CA VAL A 258 13.33 13.05 -7.38
C VAL A 258 12.91 14.48 -7.67
N HIS A 259 11.64 14.82 -7.53
CA HIS A 259 11.14 16.17 -7.81
C HIS A 259 11.78 17.22 -6.91
N MET A 260 11.85 16.97 -5.59
CA MET A 260 12.46 17.93 -4.67
C MET A 260 13.96 18.07 -4.93
N ALA A 261 14.66 16.98 -5.24
CA ALA A 261 16.07 17.05 -5.63
C ALA A 261 16.28 17.84 -6.94
N SER A 262 15.38 17.69 -7.93
CA SER A 262 15.51 18.38 -9.23
C SER A 262 15.36 19.90 -9.15
N ILE A 263 14.72 20.41 -8.10
CA ILE A 263 14.59 21.85 -7.85
C ILE A 263 15.62 22.38 -6.84
N GLY A 264 16.65 21.58 -6.50
CA GLY A 264 17.72 21.97 -5.58
C GLY A 264 17.39 21.84 -4.08
N HIS A 265 16.26 21.23 -3.73
CA HIS A 265 15.80 21.01 -2.35
C HIS A 265 15.63 19.52 -2.02
N PRO A 266 16.72 18.72 -2.03
CA PRO A 266 16.61 17.28 -1.76
C PRO A 266 16.05 17.02 -0.36
N ILE A 267 15.35 15.88 -0.21
CA ILE A 267 14.80 15.48 1.09
C ILE A 267 15.93 15.13 2.04
N VAL A 268 15.89 15.66 3.25
CA VAL A 268 16.86 15.40 4.31
C VAL A 268 16.94 13.90 4.61
N GLY A 269 18.16 13.38 4.67
CA GLY A 269 18.45 11.98 4.95
C GLY A 269 18.13 11.03 3.80
N ASP A 270 17.87 11.52 2.59
CA ASP A 270 17.63 10.64 1.44
C ASP A 270 18.95 10.02 0.94
N PRO A 271 19.13 8.67 1.08
CA PRO A 271 20.40 8.04 0.75
C PRO A 271 20.67 7.94 -0.76
N ARG A 272 19.68 8.30 -1.61
CA ARG A 272 19.77 8.13 -3.06
C ARG A 272 19.72 9.43 -3.84
N TYR A 273 18.92 10.38 -3.40
CA TYR A 273 18.69 11.66 -4.06
C TYR A 273 19.07 12.84 -3.17
N GLY A 274 19.48 12.58 -1.91
CA GLY A 274 19.92 13.57 -0.95
C GLY A 274 21.37 14.01 -1.12
N ASP A 275 21.80 14.88 -0.23
CA ASP A 275 23.18 15.36 -0.12
C ASP A 275 23.73 15.07 1.28
N PRO A 276 24.64 14.09 1.43
CA PRO A 276 25.21 13.74 2.73
C PRO A 276 25.99 14.88 3.40
N ALA A 277 26.51 15.85 2.64
CA ALA A 277 27.21 16.99 3.21
C ALA A 277 26.25 17.98 3.84
N LEU A 278 25.12 18.25 3.18
CA LEU A 278 24.02 19.04 3.73
C LEU A 278 23.42 18.37 4.96
N ASP A 279 23.21 17.05 4.93
CA ASP A 279 22.74 16.29 6.07
C ASP A 279 23.64 16.44 7.29
N ARG A 280 24.95 16.25 7.13
CA ARG A 280 25.94 16.42 8.21
C ARG A 280 25.92 17.85 8.78
N ARG A 281 25.85 18.85 7.90
CA ARG A 281 25.80 20.26 8.32
C ARG A 281 24.54 20.57 9.13
N LEU A 282 23.39 20.13 8.68
CA LEU A 282 22.11 20.33 9.35
C LEU A 282 22.11 19.66 10.73
N LEU A 283 22.53 18.41 10.80
CA LEU A 283 22.52 17.62 12.03
C LEU A 283 23.55 18.12 13.06
N SER A 284 24.74 18.48 12.63
CA SER A 284 25.75 19.03 13.54
C SER A 284 25.27 20.33 14.20
N ARG A 285 24.50 21.14 13.47
CA ARG A 285 23.91 22.36 14.00
C ARG A 285 22.78 22.05 14.98
N PHE A 286 21.87 21.16 14.62
CA PHE A 286 20.77 20.72 15.49
C PHE A 286 21.27 20.18 16.83
N SER A 287 22.31 19.36 16.83
CA SER A 287 22.90 18.80 18.05
C SER A 287 23.56 19.86 18.94
N ARG A 288 24.18 20.92 18.38
CA ARG A 288 24.82 22.00 19.17
C ARG A 288 23.83 22.90 19.92
N GLN A 289 22.57 22.92 19.51
CA GLN A 289 21.56 23.80 20.11
C GLN A 289 20.84 23.15 21.29
N GLY A 290 21.37 22.07 21.84
CA GLY A 290 20.84 21.44 23.08
C GLY A 290 19.52 20.69 22.83
N HIS A 291 19.08 20.55 21.58
CA HIS A 291 17.95 19.69 21.28
C HIS A 291 18.33 18.24 21.53
N SER A 292 17.38 17.47 22.04
CA SER A 292 17.53 16.03 22.29
C SER A 292 18.30 15.35 21.14
N PRO A 293 19.16 14.37 21.44
CA PRO A 293 19.93 13.72 20.38
C PRO A 293 18.98 13.33 19.26
N VAL A 294 19.40 13.65 18.02
CA VAL A 294 18.64 13.27 16.82
C VAL A 294 18.19 11.83 17.01
N PRO A 295 16.89 11.57 17.00
CA PRO A 295 16.40 10.22 17.29
C PRO A 295 17.13 9.21 16.42
N SER A 296 17.43 8.03 16.94
CA SER A 296 18.07 6.94 16.18
C SER A 296 17.31 6.64 14.88
N SER A 297 16.04 6.99 14.81
CA SER A 297 15.19 6.98 13.60
C SER A 297 15.66 7.93 12.48
N PHE A 298 16.52 8.92 12.75
CA PHE A 298 17.16 9.70 11.65
C PHE A 298 18.09 8.83 10.79
N ARG A 299 18.78 7.88 11.39
CA ARG A 299 19.65 6.92 10.64
C ARG A 299 18.86 6.05 9.65
N GLY A 300 17.54 6.16 9.62
CA GLY A 300 16.61 5.36 8.82
C GLY A 300 16.27 5.93 7.44
N GLY A 301 17.02 6.89 6.87
CA GLY A 301 16.76 7.41 5.51
C GLY A 301 15.84 8.64 5.48
N GLN A 302 15.29 8.97 4.31
CA GLN A 302 14.58 10.22 4.01
C GLN A 302 13.52 10.62 5.03
N LEU A 303 13.48 11.90 5.39
CA LEU A 303 12.41 12.49 6.21
C LEU A 303 11.18 12.77 5.33
N LEU A 304 10.43 11.71 5.06
CA LEU A 304 9.23 11.71 4.21
C LEU A 304 8.14 10.88 4.88
N TRP A 305 6.93 11.44 4.99
CA TRP A 305 5.81 10.84 5.69
C TRP A 305 4.49 11.08 4.97
N CYS A 306 3.69 10.05 4.73
CA CYS A 306 2.32 10.18 4.25
C CYS A 306 1.43 10.59 5.43
N THR A 307 1.19 11.89 5.57
CA THR A 307 0.53 12.48 6.72
C THR A 307 -0.98 12.40 6.68
N SER A 308 -1.57 12.41 5.50
CA SER A 308 -3.01 12.23 5.41
C SER A 308 -3.47 11.54 4.13
N VAL A 309 -4.63 10.90 4.26
CA VAL A 309 -5.36 10.29 3.15
C VAL A 309 -6.80 10.75 3.26
N THR A 310 -7.34 11.34 2.17
CA THR A 310 -8.73 11.79 2.11
C THR A 310 -9.48 10.99 1.04
N PHE A 311 -10.57 10.35 1.46
CA PHE A 311 -11.45 9.63 0.58
C PHE A 311 -12.44 10.57 -0.13
N PRO A 312 -12.86 10.27 -1.36
CA PRO A 312 -13.90 11.03 -2.04
C PRO A 312 -15.26 10.89 -1.31
N ARG A 313 -16.18 11.78 -1.60
CA ARG A 313 -17.55 11.71 -1.06
C ARG A 313 -18.35 10.63 -1.79
N VAL A 314 -19.49 10.24 -1.25
CA VAL A 314 -20.38 9.21 -1.84
C VAL A 314 -20.77 9.55 -3.28
N ASP A 315 -21.02 10.82 -3.56
CA ASP A 315 -21.49 11.29 -4.87
C ASP A 315 -20.35 11.48 -5.90
N ASP A 316 -19.08 11.41 -5.45
CA ASP A 316 -17.93 11.65 -6.34
C ASP A 316 -17.61 10.43 -7.23
N CYS A 317 -17.98 9.21 -6.81
CA CYS A 317 -17.72 7.99 -7.58
C CYS A 317 -18.46 6.76 -7.03
N VAL A 318 -18.73 5.79 -7.91
CA VAL A 318 -19.50 4.58 -7.62
C VAL A 318 -18.87 3.68 -6.55
N GLU A 319 -17.53 3.64 -6.47
CA GLU A 319 -16.80 2.85 -5.47
C GLU A 319 -17.15 3.27 -4.04
N MET A 320 -17.57 4.52 -3.83
CA MET A 320 -17.97 5.03 -2.51
C MET A 320 -19.41 4.70 -2.13
N GLN A 321 -20.20 4.18 -3.06
CA GLN A 321 -21.61 3.79 -2.78
C GLN A 321 -21.73 2.38 -2.20
N GLY A 322 -20.65 1.56 -2.35
CA GLY A 322 -20.57 0.16 -1.89
C GLY A 322 -19.92 0.00 -0.52
N VAL A 323 -18.99 -0.95 -0.45
CA VAL A 323 -18.33 -1.35 0.80
C VAL A 323 -17.43 -0.27 1.39
N LEU A 324 -17.03 0.75 0.62
CA LEU A 324 -16.24 1.88 1.09
C LEU A 324 -17.08 3.07 1.61
N ARG A 325 -18.42 2.98 1.58
CA ARG A 325 -19.31 4.03 2.09
C ARG A 325 -18.98 4.51 3.52
N PRO A 326 -18.57 3.65 4.47
CA PRO A 326 -18.23 4.08 5.83
C PRO A 326 -17.07 5.07 5.92
N VAL A 327 -16.21 5.12 4.90
CA VAL A 327 -15.05 6.03 4.86
C VAL A 327 -15.23 7.20 3.88
N ALA A 328 -16.40 7.31 3.25
CA ALA A 328 -16.70 8.38 2.28
C ALA A 328 -16.54 9.78 2.90
N GLY A 329 -15.81 10.65 2.21
CA GLY A 329 -15.52 12.02 2.63
C GLY A 329 -14.60 12.14 3.86
N ARG A 330 -14.16 11.02 4.45
CA ARG A 330 -13.30 11.04 5.65
C ARG A 330 -11.85 11.32 5.30
N LYS A 331 -11.20 12.07 6.18
CA LYS A 331 -9.76 12.30 6.18
C LYS A 331 -9.14 11.55 7.36
N PHE A 332 -8.18 10.67 7.07
CA PHE A 332 -7.36 9.98 8.06
C PHE A 332 -6.03 10.69 8.16
N VAL A 333 -5.53 10.87 9.39
CA VAL A 333 -4.31 11.63 9.65
C VAL A 333 -3.33 10.79 10.48
N SER A 334 -2.09 10.85 10.08
CA SER A 334 -0.93 10.32 10.82
C SER A 334 0.17 11.36 10.77
N PRO A 335 0.32 12.19 11.80
CA PRO A 335 1.28 13.30 11.77
C PRO A 335 2.71 12.77 11.62
N ALA A 336 3.55 13.55 10.95
CA ALA A 336 4.99 13.32 10.93
C ALA A 336 5.56 13.53 12.34
N PRO A 337 6.73 12.94 12.69
CA PRO A 337 7.36 13.16 13.98
C PRO A 337 7.60 14.66 14.27
N GLU A 338 7.21 15.12 15.45
CA GLU A 338 7.27 16.53 15.86
C GLU A 338 8.67 17.15 15.73
N TRP A 339 9.72 16.39 16.03
CA TRP A 339 11.09 16.87 15.93
C TRP A 339 11.52 17.32 14.52
N TRP A 340 10.75 16.99 13.46
CA TRP A 340 10.98 17.53 12.12
C TRP A 340 10.69 19.03 12.07
N THR A 341 9.72 19.48 12.83
CA THR A 341 9.42 20.91 13.00
C THR A 341 10.61 21.61 13.66
N ASP A 342 11.13 21.06 14.76
CA ASP A 342 12.28 21.62 15.46
C ASP A 342 13.52 21.69 14.58
N LEU A 343 13.74 20.66 13.75
CA LEU A 343 14.84 20.64 12.76
C LEU A 343 14.77 21.83 11.78
N CYS A 344 13.56 22.28 11.45
CA CYS A 344 13.32 23.37 10.51
C CYS A 344 13.15 24.74 11.16
N THR A 345 12.93 24.81 12.49
CA THR A 345 12.66 26.08 13.23
C THR A 345 13.93 26.80 13.67
N ASN A 346 15.02 26.08 13.86
CA ASN A 346 16.16 26.53 14.64
C ASN A 346 17.05 27.57 13.96
N GLU A 347 16.47 28.71 13.63
CA GLU A 347 17.23 29.83 13.08
C GLU A 347 16.94 31.21 13.66
N ALA A 348 15.97 31.31 14.55
CA ALA A 348 15.67 32.58 15.22
C ALA A 348 16.50 32.78 16.51
N GLY A 349 17.81 32.74 16.39
CA GLY A 349 18.64 32.99 17.56
C GLY A 349 20.13 33.00 17.24
N GLY A 350 20.63 34.12 16.76
CA GLY A 350 22.06 34.38 16.74
C GLY A 350 22.54 35.12 15.49
N LEU A 351 22.41 36.43 15.49
CA LEU A 351 23.38 37.36 14.90
C LEU A 351 24.71 37.18 15.60
#